data_0d374429c8716fb7a9dccb1b96dab0f6
#
_entry.id   0d374429c8716fb7a9dccb1b96dab0f6
#
_cell.length_a   1.000
_cell.length_b   1.000
_cell.length_c   1.000
_cell.angle_alpha   90.00
_cell.angle_beta   90.00
_cell.angle_gamma   90.00
#
_symmetry.space_group_name_H-M   'P 1'
#
loop_
_entity.id
_entity.type
_entity.pdbx_description
1 polymer ?
#
loop_
_entity_poly.entity_id
_entity_poly.type
_entity_poly.pdbx_seq_one_letter_code
_entity_poly.pdbx_strand_id
1 'polypeptide(L)'
;MPEPQPPARRPEPQPKPLAIMGEPQPVRPASKPVDAKLADTNYYIWSDTAEAPRVDETEYKRAQRPATDFSSRYATPNEIVARAMELPGVVGAIVALPDGLKVASRIPSDFNADTLAAFLPQIFDRVSQSTRELRMGALNNFNFTVGNVPWKIFRVNAVYFAAFGRAGEALPTVQLAALAAELDRKKQ
;
A
#
# COMPACT_ATOMS: atom_id res chain seq x y z
N MET A 1 -65.77 -36.09 -5.75
CA MET A 1 -64.31 -36.11 -5.58
C MET A 1 -63.97 -34.88 -4.80
N PRO A 2 -63.42 -34.98 -3.62
CA PRO A 2 -63.02 -33.79 -2.84
C PRO A 2 -61.67 -33.24 -3.38
N GLU A 3 -61.56 -31.92 -3.48
CA GLU A 3 -60.40 -31.15 -3.88
C GLU A 3 -59.21 -31.37 -2.92
N PRO A 4 -57.98 -31.48 -3.41
CA PRO A 4 -56.82 -31.60 -2.54
C PRO A 4 -56.50 -30.28 -1.85
N GLN A 5 -56.41 -30.30 -0.54
CA GLN A 5 -55.99 -29.15 0.28
C GLN A 5 -54.52 -28.80 0.02
N PRO A 6 -54.18 -27.51 -0.06
CA PRO A 6 -52.78 -27.08 -0.22
C PRO A 6 -51.97 -27.38 1.06
N PRO A 7 -50.68 -27.72 0.89
CA PRO A 7 -49.83 -28.07 2.02
C PRO A 7 -49.62 -26.86 2.97
N ALA A 8 -49.69 -27.14 4.26
CA ALA A 8 -49.49 -26.16 5.34
C ALA A 8 -48.10 -25.51 5.23
N ARG A 9 -48.10 -24.18 5.18
CA ARG A 9 -46.87 -23.37 5.20
C ARG A 9 -46.11 -23.61 6.51
N ARG A 10 -44.83 -23.98 6.40
CA ARG A 10 -43.92 -24.01 7.55
C ARG A 10 -43.84 -22.60 8.14
N PRO A 11 -43.86 -22.47 9.47
CA PRO A 11 -43.65 -21.16 10.10
C PRO A 11 -42.21 -20.68 9.81
N GLU A 12 -42.10 -19.43 9.34
CA GLU A 12 -40.83 -18.74 9.19
C GLU A 12 -40.12 -18.59 10.54
N PRO A 13 -38.81 -18.80 10.60
CA PRO A 13 -38.07 -18.57 11.84
C PRO A 13 -38.09 -17.08 12.19
N GLN A 14 -38.64 -16.76 13.34
CA GLN A 14 -38.64 -15.40 13.86
C GLN A 14 -37.19 -14.90 14.07
N PRO A 15 -36.86 -13.66 13.67
CA PRO A 15 -35.54 -13.10 13.94
C PRO A 15 -35.34 -12.98 15.46
N LYS A 16 -34.21 -13.53 15.94
CA LYS A 16 -33.79 -13.37 17.32
C LYS A 16 -33.59 -11.88 17.63
N PRO A 17 -34.08 -11.37 18.76
CA PRO A 17 -33.83 -9.99 19.16
C PRO A 17 -32.32 -9.78 19.31
N LEU A 18 -31.80 -8.74 18.65
CA LEU A 18 -30.45 -8.25 18.83
C LEU A 18 -30.26 -7.87 20.31
N ALA A 19 -29.28 -8.46 20.95
CA ALA A 19 -28.91 -8.11 22.32
C ALA A 19 -28.57 -6.63 22.36
N ILE A 20 -29.32 -5.89 23.16
CA ILE A 20 -29.09 -4.47 23.45
C ILE A 20 -27.71 -4.36 24.10
N MET A 21 -26.87 -3.51 23.48
CA MET A 21 -25.55 -3.15 23.97
C MET A 21 -25.62 -2.82 25.48
N GLY A 22 -24.73 -3.49 26.22
CA GLY A 22 -24.60 -3.26 27.66
C GLY A 22 -24.30 -1.79 27.97
N GLU A 23 -24.81 -1.34 29.07
CA GLU A 23 -24.59 -0.02 29.65
C GLU A 23 -23.08 0.32 29.73
N PRO A 24 -22.70 1.57 29.48
CA PRO A 24 -21.31 2.00 29.63
C PRO A 24 -20.89 1.88 31.10
N GLN A 25 -19.92 1.03 31.36
CA GLN A 25 -19.35 0.91 32.71
C GLN A 25 -18.62 2.20 33.08
N PRO A 26 -18.70 2.65 34.32
CA PRO A 26 -18.04 3.86 34.77
C PRO A 26 -16.53 3.69 34.69
N VAL A 27 -15.88 4.63 34.00
CA VAL A 27 -14.43 4.70 33.84
C VAL A 27 -13.78 4.86 35.23
N ARG A 28 -13.03 3.86 35.67
CA ARG A 28 -12.20 3.97 36.87
C ARG A 28 -11.09 5.01 36.63
N PRO A 29 -10.82 5.92 37.55
CA PRO A 29 -9.71 6.84 37.42
C PRO A 29 -8.38 6.06 37.44
N ALA A 30 -7.57 6.28 36.40
CA ALA A 30 -6.25 5.71 36.30
C ALA A 30 -5.35 6.27 37.39
N SER A 31 -4.97 5.41 38.31
CA SER A 31 -3.87 5.68 39.22
C SER A 31 -2.70 4.81 38.83
N LYS A 32 -1.62 5.41 38.38
CA LYS A 32 -0.21 5.23 38.76
C LYS A 32 0.67 5.72 37.62
N PRO A 33 1.73 6.50 37.93
CA PRO A 33 2.69 6.89 36.91
C PRO A 33 3.43 5.66 36.45
N VAL A 34 3.38 5.41 35.15
CA VAL A 34 4.16 4.35 34.50
C VAL A 34 5.58 4.87 34.36
N ASP A 35 6.54 4.11 34.89
CA ASP A 35 7.96 4.42 34.88
C ASP A 35 8.46 4.89 33.51
N ALA A 36 9.21 5.98 33.53
CA ALA A 36 9.82 6.67 32.40
C ALA A 36 10.97 5.87 31.73
N LYS A 37 10.72 4.62 31.32
CA LYS A 37 11.72 3.79 30.60
C LYS A 37 11.26 3.22 29.28
N LEU A 38 10.16 3.72 28.72
CA LEU A 38 9.67 3.35 27.38
C LEU A 38 9.52 4.60 26.48
N ALA A 39 10.47 5.53 26.57
CA ALA A 39 10.52 6.75 25.79
C ALA A 39 11.52 6.65 24.62
N ASP A 40 11.52 5.54 23.89
CA ASP A 40 12.24 5.44 22.61
C ASP A 40 11.31 5.08 21.44
N THR A 41 10.07 5.56 21.50
CA THR A 41 9.24 5.61 20.30
C THR A 41 9.39 7.01 19.73
N ASN A 42 10.21 7.14 18.69
CA ASN A 42 10.49 8.37 17.97
C ASN A 42 9.20 8.91 17.31
N TYR A 43 8.35 9.55 18.11
CA TYR A 43 7.32 10.44 17.61
C TYR A 43 8.00 11.74 17.22
N TYR A 44 8.17 11.96 15.92
CA TYR A 44 8.54 13.29 15.41
C TYR A 44 7.41 14.26 15.72
N ILE A 45 7.49 14.89 16.88
CA ILE A 45 6.72 16.11 17.14
C ILE A 45 7.42 17.21 16.34
N TRP A 46 6.74 17.79 15.39
CA TRP A 46 7.17 19.01 14.72
C TRP A 46 7.20 20.13 15.76
N SER A 47 8.34 20.34 16.40
CA SER A 47 8.60 21.55 17.16
C SER A 47 9.39 22.48 16.26
N ASP A 48 8.86 23.66 16.05
CA ASP A 48 9.32 24.73 15.14
C ASP A 48 10.68 25.35 15.51
N THR A 49 11.49 24.72 16.36
CA THR A 49 12.71 25.31 16.91
C THR A 49 13.86 24.34 17.14
N ALA A 50 13.89 23.19 16.48
CA ALA A 50 15.10 22.37 16.48
C ALA A 50 15.81 22.53 15.13
N GLU A 51 16.95 23.19 15.16
CA GLU A 51 17.93 23.21 14.07
C GLU A 51 18.18 21.76 13.63
N ALA A 52 17.68 21.40 12.44
CA ALA A 52 17.85 20.06 11.91
C ALA A 52 19.35 19.72 11.88
N PRO A 53 19.76 18.52 12.33
CA PRO A 53 21.17 18.13 12.24
C PRO A 53 21.57 18.25 10.76
N ARG A 54 22.61 19.01 10.49
CA ARG A 54 23.19 19.16 9.15
C ARG A 54 23.71 17.79 8.73
N VAL A 55 22.87 17.04 8.02
CA VAL A 55 23.29 15.81 7.34
C VAL A 55 24.26 16.25 6.26
N ASP A 56 25.49 15.73 6.31
CA ASP A 56 26.54 16.05 5.35
C ASP A 56 26.03 15.76 3.94
N GLU A 57 25.83 16.78 3.12
CA GLU A 57 25.29 16.67 1.75
C GLU A 57 26.07 15.67 0.89
N THR A 58 27.32 15.41 1.27
CA THR A 58 28.19 14.43 0.64
C THR A 58 27.81 12.98 0.96
N GLU A 59 27.36 12.68 2.20
CA GLU A 59 26.86 11.34 2.55
C GLU A 59 25.49 11.07 1.91
N TYR A 60 24.61 12.07 1.88
CA TYR A 60 23.32 11.96 1.22
C TYR A 60 23.45 11.72 -0.29
N LYS A 61 24.38 12.41 -0.95
CA LYS A 61 24.70 12.18 -2.38
C LYS A 61 25.36 10.84 -2.63
N ARG A 62 26.12 10.29 -1.66
CA ARG A 62 26.77 8.98 -1.79
C ARG A 62 25.76 7.83 -1.62
N ALA A 63 24.80 7.97 -0.73
CA ALA A 63 23.71 7.00 -0.53
C ALA A 63 22.71 6.97 -1.71
N GLN A 64 22.61 8.06 -2.48
CA GLN A 64 21.74 8.17 -3.66
C GLN A 64 22.35 7.68 -4.96
N ARG A 65 23.63 7.30 -4.97
CA ARG A 65 24.21 6.67 -6.19
C ARG A 65 23.64 5.24 -6.28
N PRO A 66 22.75 4.96 -7.24
CA PRO A 66 22.38 3.58 -7.51
C PRO A 66 23.64 2.85 -7.95
N ALA A 67 23.90 1.70 -7.33
CA ALA A 67 25.07 0.86 -7.64
C ALA A 67 24.98 0.19 -9.03
N THR A 68 24.03 0.58 -9.85
CA THR A 68 23.82 0.08 -11.21
C THR A 68 23.80 1.26 -12.17
N ASP A 69 24.83 1.31 -13.01
CA ASP A 69 24.95 2.20 -14.16
C ASP A 69 23.85 1.84 -15.20
N PHE A 70 22.64 2.35 -14.97
CA PHE A 70 21.53 2.20 -15.91
C PHE A 70 21.63 3.28 -16.97
N SER A 71 22.59 3.12 -17.89
CA SER A 71 22.72 3.99 -19.06
C SER A 71 21.42 4.02 -19.86
N SER A 72 20.74 5.15 -19.79
CA SER A 72 19.93 5.86 -20.81
C SER A 72 19.19 5.07 -21.90
N ARG A 73 18.62 3.88 -21.62
CA ARG A 73 17.59 3.31 -22.48
C ARG A 73 16.25 3.53 -21.82
N TYR A 74 15.30 4.11 -22.57
CA TYR A 74 13.91 4.21 -22.13
C TYR A 74 13.38 2.80 -21.87
N ALA A 75 13.28 2.43 -20.61
CA ALA A 75 12.80 1.09 -20.26
C ALA A 75 11.33 0.98 -20.56
N THR A 76 10.93 -0.04 -21.28
CA THR A 76 9.52 -0.37 -21.47
C THR A 76 8.90 -0.85 -20.16
N PRO A 77 7.57 -0.74 -19.96
CA PRO A 77 6.91 -1.28 -18.77
C PRO A 77 7.22 -2.76 -18.52
N ASN A 78 7.40 -3.56 -19.59
CA ASN A 78 7.78 -4.96 -19.47
C ASN A 78 9.20 -5.15 -18.93
N GLU A 79 10.15 -4.31 -19.35
CA GLU A 79 11.52 -4.31 -18.84
C GLU A 79 11.56 -3.87 -17.38
N ILE A 80 10.79 -2.85 -17.01
CA ILE A 80 10.69 -2.39 -15.61
C ILE A 80 10.18 -3.51 -14.70
N VAL A 81 9.12 -4.20 -15.11
CA VAL A 81 8.59 -5.34 -14.36
C VAL A 81 9.61 -6.49 -14.30
N ALA A 82 10.33 -6.78 -15.41
CA ALA A 82 11.36 -7.80 -15.43
C ALA A 82 12.49 -7.49 -14.44
N ARG A 83 13.01 -6.25 -14.48
CA ARG A 83 14.07 -5.78 -13.57
C ARG A 83 13.63 -5.70 -12.11
N ALA A 84 12.35 -5.38 -11.86
CA ALA A 84 11.79 -5.41 -10.52
C ALA A 84 11.83 -6.83 -9.92
N MET A 85 11.60 -7.85 -10.74
CA MET A 85 11.68 -9.25 -10.32
C MET A 85 13.10 -9.74 -10.02
N GLU A 86 14.12 -9.05 -10.52
CA GLU A 86 15.53 -9.34 -10.21
C GLU A 86 15.96 -8.79 -8.85
N LEU A 87 15.15 -7.91 -8.26
CA LEU A 87 15.46 -7.33 -6.96
C LEU A 87 15.20 -8.34 -5.82
N PRO A 88 16.08 -8.36 -4.81
CA PRO A 88 15.93 -9.28 -3.69
C PRO A 88 14.63 -9.02 -2.93
N GLY A 89 13.93 -10.10 -2.57
CA GLY A 89 12.68 -10.03 -1.80
C GLY A 89 11.44 -9.67 -2.61
N VAL A 90 11.54 -9.30 -3.89
CA VAL A 90 10.39 -9.05 -4.77
C VAL A 90 9.84 -10.36 -5.31
N VAL A 91 8.54 -10.58 -5.16
CA VAL A 91 7.82 -11.79 -5.62
C VAL A 91 6.91 -11.49 -6.80
N GLY A 92 6.46 -10.25 -6.91
CA GLY A 92 5.61 -9.82 -8.00
C GLY A 92 5.70 -8.34 -8.27
N ALA A 93 5.52 -7.98 -9.55
CA ALA A 93 5.46 -6.60 -10.00
C ALA A 93 4.44 -6.44 -11.13
N ILE A 94 3.79 -5.28 -11.18
CA ILE A 94 2.75 -4.98 -12.15
C ILE A 94 2.71 -3.49 -12.47
N VAL A 95 2.43 -3.17 -13.73
CA VAL A 95 2.15 -1.81 -14.22
C VAL A 95 0.73 -1.77 -14.77
N ALA A 96 -0.05 -0.80 -14.31
CA ALA A 96 -1.43 -0.60 -14.71
C ALA A 96 -1.68 0.86 -15.11
N LEU A 97 -2.68 1.08 -15.97
CA LEU A 97 -3.20 2.40 -16.32
C LEU A 97 -4.22 2.90 -15.28
N PRO A 98 -4.59 4.19 -15.30
CA PRO A 98 -5.60 4.75 -14.41
C PRO A 98 -7.01 4.14 -14.57
N ASP A 99 -7.31 3.60 -15.73
CA ASP A 99 -8.55 2.88 -16.02
C ASP A 99 -8.54 1.41 -15.55
N GLY A 100 -7.43 0.99 -14.94
CA GLY A 100 -7.26 -0.37 -14.43
C GLY A 100 -6.79 -1.39 -15.47
N LEU A 101 -6.46 -0.96 -16.69
CA LEU A 101 -5.91 -1.87 -17.69
C LEU A 101 -4.45 -2.23 -17.34
N LYS A 102 -4.17 -3.52 -17.41
CA LYS A 102 -2.83 -4.07 -17.23
C LYS A 102 -1.96 -3.74 -18.43
N VAL A 103 -0.80 -3.12 -18.19
CA VAL A 103 0.22 -2.82 -19.21
C VAL A 103 1.29 -3.90 -19.22
N ALA A 104 1.80 -4.26 -18.04
CA ALA A 104 2.82 -5.27 -17.86
C ALA A 104 2.68 -5.93 -16.49
N SER A 105 2.96 -7.22 -16.38
CA SER A 105 2.95 -7.90 -15.09
C SER A 105 3.85 -9.13 -15.07
N ARG A 106 4.49 -9.35 -13.93
CA ARG A 106 5.09 -10.62 -13.53
C ARG A 106 4.69 -10.88 -12.08
N ILE A 107 3.70 -11.73 -11.90
CA ILE A 107 3.14 -12.09 -10.60
C ILE A 107 2.95 -13.60 -10.52
N PRO A 108 2.94 -14.20 -9.33
CA PRO A 108 2.62 -15.61 -9.15
C PRO A 108 1.25 -15.97 -9.71
N SER A 109 1.09 -17.21 -10.15
CA SER A 109 -0.14 -17.74 -10.76
C SER A 109 -1.37 -17.69 -9.84
N ASP A 110 -1.14 -17.60 -8.55
CA ASP A 110 -2.20 -17.51 -7.52
C ASP A 110 -2.96 -16.17 -7.56
N PHE A 111 -2.40 -15.16 -8.24
CA PHE A 111 -3.01 -13.86 -8.41
C PHE A 111 -3.52 -13.67 -9.82
N ASN A 112 -4.74 -13.12 -9.93
CA ASN A 112 -5.25 -12.66 -11.21
C ASN A 112 -4.70 -11.26 -11.51
N ALA A 113 -3.85 -11.17 -12.55
CA ALA A 113 -3.18 -9.93 -12.92
C ALA A 113 -4.14 -8.82 -13.36
N ASP A 114 -5.21 -9.16 -14.06
CA ASP A 114 -6.18 -8.18 -14.56
C ASP A 114 -7.03 -7.63 -13.41
N THR A 115 -7.43 -8.51 -12.48
CA THR A 115 -8.12 -8.09 -11.25
C THR A 115 -7.23 -7.18 -10.41
N LEU A 116 -5.96 -7.55 -10.23
CA LEU A 116 -5.02 -6.74 -9.47
C LEU A 116 -4.80 -5.38 -10.13
N ALA A 117 -4.62 -5.32 -11.45
CA ALA A 117 -4.46 -4.09 -12.20
C ALA A 117 -5.67 -3.15 -12.03
N ALA A 118 -6.89 -3.68 -12.01
CA ALA A 118 -8.11 -2.92 -11.82
C ALA A 118 -8.23 -2.31 -10.41
N PHE A 119 -7.68 -2.99 -9.39
CA PHE A 119 -7.74 -2.50 -8.01
C PHE A 119 -6.66 -1.48 -7.67
N LEU A 120 -5.50 -1.49 -8.33
CA LEU A 120 -4.39 -0.59 -8.00
C LEU A 120 -4.76 0.90 -8.03
N PRO A 121 -5.40 1.43 -9.09
CA PRO A 121 -5.84 2.82 -9.12
C PRO A 121 -6.83 3.13 -7.99
N GLN A 122 -7.80 2.24 -7.76
CA GLN A 122 -8.84 2.44 -6.75
C GLN A 122 -8.25 2.56 -5.34
N ILE A 123 -7.32 1.67 -4.98
CA ILE A 123 -6.65 1.71 -3.68
C ILE A 123 -5.84 3.00 -3.55
N PHE A 124 -5.05 3.34 -4.57
CA PHE A 124 -4.20 4.53 -4.56
C PHE A 124 -5.01 5.81 -4.46
N ASP A 125 -6.06 5.94 -5.27
CA ASP A 125 -6.88 7.14 -5.31
C ASP A 125 -7.67 7.34 -4.02
N ARG A 126 -8.12 6.26 -3.38
CA ARG A 126 -8.77 6.31 -2.06
C ARG A 126 -7.84 6.89 -1.00
N VAL A 127 -6.59 6.39 -0.93
CA VAL A 127 -5.59 6.91 -0.01
C VAL A 127 -5.22 8.34 -0.37
N SER A 128 -5.03 8.64 -1.66
CA SER A 128 -4.71 9.99 -2.15
C SER A 128 -5.79 11.01 -1.82
N GLN A 129 -7.07 10.62 -1.89
CA GLN A 129 -8.17 11.48 -1.49
C GLN A 129 -8.09 11.81 0.00
N SER A 130 -7.90 10.79 0.85
CA SER A 130 -7.79 10.99 2.30
C SER A 130 -6.62 11.90 2.68
N THR A 131 -5.46 11.76 2.02
CA THR A 131 -4.30 12.64 2.28
C THR A 131 -4.55 14.09 1.88
N ARG A 132 -5.32 14.32 0.82
CA ARG A 132 -5.73 15.68 0.41
C ARG A 132 -6.70 16.30 1.41
N GLU A 133 -7.71 15.55 1.85
CA GLU A 133 -8.69 15.98 2.86
C GLU A 133 -8.00 16.36 4.17
N LEU A 134 -6.97 15.61 4.56
CA LEU A 134 -6.14 15.89 5.73
C LEU A 134 -5.08 17.00 5.48
N ARG A 135 -5.05 17.60 4.29
CA ARG A 135 -4.08 18.65 3.88
C ARG A 135 -2.61 18.18 3.97
N MET A 136 -2.35 16.89 3.84
CA MET A 136 -1.01 16.32 3.89
C MET A 136 -0.24 16.47 2.56
N GLY A 137 -0.90 16.94 1.51
CA GLY A 137 -0.30 17.14 0.19
C GLY A 137 -0.60 16.00 -0.79
N ALA A 138 0.16 15.96 -1.89
CA ALA A 138 -0.03 14.98 -2.94
C ALA A 138 0.67 13.65 -2.60
N LEU A 139 -0.07 12.54 -2.75
CA LEU A 139 0.48 11.20 -2.60
C LEU A 139 1.16 10.76 -3.91
N ASN A 140 2.45 10.43 -3.85
CA ASN A 140 3.20 9.92 -4.99
C ASN A 140 3.44 8.41 -4.88
N ASN A 141 3.57 7.90 -3.68
CA ASN A 141 3.72 6.48 -3.38
C ASN A 141 3.29 6.18 -1.95
N PHE A 142 2.97 4.93 -1.66
CA PHE A 142 2.78 4.47 -0.28
C PHE A 142 3.13 2.99 -0.12
N ASN A 143 3.43 2.61 1.11
CA ASN A 143 3.68 1.24 1.50
C ASN A 143 2.56 0.75 2.40
N PHE A 144 2.22 -0.52 2.28
CA PHE A 144 1.29 -1.19 3.18
C PHE A 144 1.65 -2.67 3.27
N THR A 145 1.05 -3.35 4.23
CA THR A 145 1.27 -4.78 4.42
C THR A 145 -0.08 -5.48 4.47
N VAL A 146 -0.22 -6.57 3.73
CA VAL A 146 -1.40 -7.44 3.78
C VAL A 146 -0.98 -8.76 4.41
N GLY A 147 -1.46 -9.05 5.62
CA GLY A 147 -0.86 -10.10 6.44
C GLY A 147 0.61 -9.74 6.71
N ASN A 148 1.52 -10.60 6.27
CA ASN A 148 2.97 -10.37 6.38
C ASN A 148 3.62 -10.00 5.04
N VAL A 149 2.84 -9.81 3.96
CA VAL A 149 3.34 -9.48 2.62
C VAL A 149 3.44 -7.98 2.46
N PRO A 150 4.65 -7.42 2.27
CA PRO A 150 4.82 -6.00 2.03
C PRO A 150 4.47 -5.63 0.60
N TRP A 151 3.79 -4.53 0.44
CA TRP A 151 3.37 -3.94 -0.83
C TRP A 151 3.86 -2.51 -0.95
N LYS A 152 4.22 -2.12 -2.16
CA LYS A 152 4.51 -0.73 -2.49
C LYS A 152 3.86 -0.35 -3.81
N ILE A 153 3.17 0.78 -3.81
CA ILE A 153 2.54 1.35 -5.00
C ILE A 153 3.13 2.72 -5.26
N PHE A 154 3.49 2.97 -6.51
CA PHE A 154 3.93 4.26 -7.04
C PHE A 154 2.93 4.74 -8.07
N ARG A 155 2.63 6.04 -8.05
CA ARG A 155 1.98 6.72 -9.15
C ARG A 155 3.01 7.51 -9.92
N VAL A 156 3.16 7.21 -11.19
CA VAL A 156 4.12 7.85 -12.08
C VAL A 156 3.35 8.38 -13.28
N ASN A 157 3.12 9.70 -13.33
CA ASN A 157 2.29 10.34 -14.35
C ASN A 157 0.92 9.65 -14.51
N ALA A 158 0.74 8.98 -15.66
CA ALA A 158 -0.48 8.31 -16.06
C ALA A 158 -0.43 6.79 -15.84
N VAL A 159 0.49 6.26 -15.01
CA VAL A 159 0.57 4.82 -14.73
C VAL A 159 0.76 4.55 -13.23
N TYR A 160 0.34 3.38 -12.81
CA TYR A 160 0.57 2.84 -11.47
C TYR A 160 1.56 1.68 -11.58
N PHE A 161 2.65 1.78 -10.84
CA PHE A 161 3.60 0.69 -10.68
C PHE A 161 3.48 0.14 -9.27
N ALA A 162 3.24 -1.15 -9.16
CA ALA A 162 3.18 -1.83 -7.87
C ALA A 162 4.13 -3.01 -7.82
N ALA A 163 4.75 -3.20 -6.67
CA ALA A 163 5.55 -4.37 -6.36
C ALA A 163 5.18 -4.91 -4.98
N PHE A 164 5.25 -6.23 -4.83
CA PHE A 164 5.06 -6.88 -3.55
C PHE A 164 6.14 -7.92 -3.30
N GLY A 165 6.43 -8.11 -2.03
CA GLY A 165 7.54 -8.91 -1.58
C GLY A 165 7.13 -10.25 -0.99
N ARG A 166 8.15 -10.95 -0.47
CA ARG A 166 7.96 -12.16 0.29
C ARG A 166 7.49 -11.83 1.69
N ALA A 167 6.64 -12.68 2.26
CA ALA A 167 6.14 -12.51 3.62
C ALA A 167 7.30 -12.37 4.64
N GLY A 168 7.26 -11.29 5.43
CA GLY A 168 8.27 -11.02 6.45
C GLY A 168 9.59 -10.41 5.95
N GLU A 169 9.77 -10.24 4.65
CA GLU A 169 10.96 -9.59 4.07
C GLU A 169 10.68 -8.12 3.72
N ALA A 170 11.69 -7.26 3.88
CA ALA A 170 11.57 -5.86 3.50
C ALA A 170 11.74 -5.68 1.98
N LEU A 171 10.89 -4.84 1.36
CA LEU A 171 11.05 -4.48 -0.04
C LEU A 171 12.23 -3.51 -0.26
N PRO A 172 12.98 -3.66 -1.36
CA PRO A 172 14.06 -2.76 -1.76
C PRO A 172 13.50 -1.44 -2.30
N THR A 173 13.00 -0.59 -1.40
CA THR A 173 12.20 0.60 -1.75
C THR A 173 12.94 1.62 -2.60
N VAL A 174 14.26 1.77 -2.43
CA VAL A 174 15.10 2.71 -3.19
C VAL A 174 15.22 2.26 -4.64
N GLN A 175 15.50 0.98 -4.86
CA GLN A 175 15.64 0.41 -6.21
C GLN A 175 14.28 0.42 -6.93
N LEU A 176 13.20 0.10 -6.24
CA LEU A 176 11.84 0.19 -6.80
C LEU A 176 11.46 1.63 -7.17
N ALA A 177 11.86 2.62 -6.36
CA ALA A 177 11.65 4.03 -6.68
C ALA A 177 12.45 4.47 -7.92
N ALA A 178 13.68 3.98 -8.08
CA ALA A 178 14.48 4.24 -9.27
C ALA A 178 13.83 3.67 -10.54
N LEU A 179 13.32 2.43 -10.46
CA LEU A 179 12.58 1.81 -11.57
C LEU A 179 11.29 2.56 -11.89
N ALA A 180 10.55 3.01 -10.86
CA ALA A 180 9.36 3.84 -11.05
C ALA A 180 9.69 5.16 -11.77
N ALA A 181 10.79 5.82 -11.41
CA ALA A 181 11.23 7.06 -12.06
C ALA A 181 11.61 6.87 -13.54
N GLU A 182 12.01 5.67 -13.96
CA GLU A 182 12.28 5.39 -15.36
C GLU A 182 11.00 5.36 -16.21
N LEU A 183 9.83 5.02 -15.62
CA LEU A 183 8.53 5.11 -16.28
C LEU A 183 8.10 6.56 -16.55
N ASP A 184 8.67 7.52 -15.80
CA ASP A 184 8.35 8.96 -15.94
C ASP A 184 9.04 9.61 -17.15
N ARG A 185 10.13 9.05 -17.62
CA ARG A 185 10.92 9.62 -18.71
C ARG A 185 10.12 9.58 -20.02
N LYS A 186 9.53 10.72 -20.39
CA LYS A 186 8.90 10.89 -21.71
C LYS A 186 9.98 10.78 -22.79
N LYS A 187 9.67 10.07 -23.89
CA LYS A 187 10.38 10.24 -25.17
C LYS A 187 10.31 11.73 -25.54
N GLN A 188 11.41 12.45 -25.42
CA GLN A 188 11.58 13.72 -26.11
C GLN A 188 11.88 13.47 -27.56
#